data_8a28f5bb69cb289c672593e9d1520b16
#
_entry.id   8a28f5bb69cb289c672593e9d1520b16
#
_cell.length_a   1.000
_cell.length_b   1.000
_cell.length_c   1.000
_cell.angle_alpha   90.00
_cell.angle_beta   90.00
_cell.angle_gamma   90.00
#
_symmetry.space_group_name_H-M   'P 1'
#
loop_
_entity.id
_entity.type
_entity.pdbx_description
1 polymer ?
#
loop_
_entity_poly.entity_id
_entity_poly.type
_entity_poly.pdbx_seq_one_letter_code
_entity_poly.pdbx_strand_id
1 'polypeptide(L)'
;MTELRVYLPIEDLQPQFAAYMSTPVRARGYPPMQGDNSLIIEVAPALAIHRIVDLALKEAPDMEPGILFTERQFGLLELHSKNSKELAGAGQAILEGIGAKATDQLAPATLYTDIIENIADQHAIILNRMRNASMILPGQALLLYEMAPALFAAVAANEAEKVAPETTIV
;
A
#
# COMPACT_ATOMS: atom_id res chain seq x y z
N MET A 1 17.61 16.03 -6.04
CA MET A 1 17.18 15.85 -4.63
C MET A 1 15.98 14.90 -4.67
N THR A 2 15.93 13.91 -3.79
CA THR A 2 14.79 12.99 -3.69
C THR A 2 13.71 13.62 -2.81
N GLU A 3 12.49 13.70 -3.30
CA GLU A 3 11.33 14.18 -2.57
C GLU A 3 10.59 12.96 -1.98
N LEU A 4 10.36 12.97 -0.67
CA LEU A 4 9.53 12.00 0.02
C LEU A 4 8.06 12.40 -0.18
N ARG A 5 7.27 11.55 -0.84
CA ARG A 5 5.85 11.81 -1.10
C ARG A 5 4.94 11.06 -0.14
N VAL A 6 5.29 9.80 0.15
CA VAL A 6 4.55 8.94 1.07
C VAL A 6 5.53 8.11 1.89
N TYR A 7 5.23 7.96 3.19
CA TYR A 7 5.93 7.10 4.13
C TYR A 7 4.92 6.53 5.12
N LEU A 8 4.48 5.30 4.89
CA LEU A 8 3.38 4.68 5.62
C LEU A 8 3.81 3.35 6.24
N PRO A 9 4.16 3.32 7.53
CA PRO A 9 4.22 2.06 8.28
C PRO A 9 2.80 1.56 8.54
N ILE A 10 2.55 0.28 8.25
CA ILE A 10 1.29 -0.41 8.49
C ILE A 10 1.61 -1.63 9.33
N GLU A 11 1.08 -1.69 10.53
CA GLU A 11 1.28 -2.82 11.44
C GLU A 11 0.14 -3.83 11.27
N ASP A 12 0.48 -5.12 11.35
CA ASP A 12 -0.46 -6.22 11.33
C ASP A 12 -1.39 -6.21 10.11
N LEU A 13 -0.83 -6.55 8.96
CA LEU A 13 -1.58 -6.65 7.71
C LEU A 13 -2.76 -7.62 7.85
N GLN A 14 -3.95 -7.12 7.58
CA GLN A 14 -5.17 -7.89 7.62
C GLN A 14 -5.27 -8.82 6.40
N PRO A 15 -5.99 -9.96 6.49
CA PRO A 15 -5.98 -10.99 5.46
C PRO A 15 -6.44 -10.52 4.08
N GLN A 16 -7.48 -9.70 3.98
CA GLN A 16 -7.98 -9.20 2.70
C GLN A 16 -7.00 -8.19 2.08
N PHE A 17 -6.47 -7.28 2.91
CA PHE A 17 -5.51 -6.30 2.45
C PHE A 17 -4.18 -6.96 2.04
N ALA A 18 -3.68 -7.93 2.81
CA ALA A 18 -2.50 -8.72 2.43
C ALA A 18 -2.72 -9.46 1.10
N ALA A 19 -3.89 -10.07 0.91
CA ALA A 19 -4.26 -10.71 -0.36
C ALA A 19 -4.29 -9.73 -1.53
N TYR A 20 -4.83 -8.53 -1.32
CA TYR A 20 -4.81 -7.46 -2.32
C TYR A 20 -3.37 -7.06 -2.71
N MET A 21 -2.50 -6.83 -1.74
CA MET A 21 -1.10 -6.47 -1.95
C MET A 21 -0.30 -7.59 -2.62
N SER A 22 -0.66 -8.86 -2.38
CA SER A 22 0.00 -10.04 -2.96
C SER A 22 -0.36 -10.29 -4.42
N THR A 23 -1.33 -9.56 -4.99
CA THR A 23 -1.80 -9.73 -6.37
C THR A 23 -1.54 -8.52 -7.28
N PRO A 24 -0.37 -7.88 -7.25
CA PRO A 24 -0.09 -6.73 -8.09
C PRO A 24 -0.04 -7.12 -9.57
N VAL A 25 -0.62 -6.27 -10.41
CA VAL A 25 -0.69 -6.49 -11.87
C VAL A 25 0.66 -6.22 -12.53
N ARG A 26 1.43 -5.26 -12.04
CA ARG A 26 2.66 -4.75 -12.71
C ARG A 26 3.95 -4.98 -11.95
N ALA A 27 3.90 -5.06 -10.63
CA ALA A 27 5.09 -5.25 -9.81
C ALA A 27 4.91 -6.51 -8.97
N ARG A 28 5.75 -7.51 -9.22
CA ARG A 28 5.74 -8.78 -8.49
C ARG A 28 7.07 -8.93 -7.77
N GLY A 29 7.00 -8.97 -6.48
CA GLY A 29 8.10 -9.31 -5.60
C GLY A 29 7.69 -10.45 -4.68
N TYR A 30 8.17 -10.43 -3.47
CA TYR A 30 7.75 -11.34 -2.41
C TYR A 30 6.35 -10.92 -1.92
N PRO A 31 5.40 -11.86 -1.80
CA PRO A 31 4.04 -11.51 -1.39
C PRO A 31 3.98 -11.24 0.13
N PRO A 32 3.47 -10.10 0.58
CA PRO A 32 3.19 -9.89 1.99
C PRO A 32 2.07 -10.81 2.47
N MET A 33 2.17 -11.28 3.71
CA MET A 33 1.24 -12.22 4.30
C MET A 33 0.46 -11.56 5.45
N GLN A 34 -0.66 -12.14 5.80
CA GLN A 34 -1.39 -11.74 7.01
C GLN A 34 -0.48 -11.75 8.24
N GLY A 35 -0.54 -10.69 9.04
CA GLY A 35 0.24 -10.53 10.25
C GLY A 35 1.65 -9.98 10.04
N ASP A 36 2.08 -9.75 8.78
CA ASP A 36 3.30 -9.00 8.51
C ASP A 36 3.11 -7.52 8.82
N ASN A 37 4.21 -6.83 9.06
CA ASN A 37 4.24 -5.38 9.07
C ASN A 37 4.77 -4.90 7.73
N SER A 38 4.21 -3.82 7.19
CA SER A 38 4.56 -3.29 5.88
C SER A 38 5.00 -1.83 5.98
N LEU A 39 5.91 -1.42 5.10
CA LEU A 39 6.30 -0.04 4.90
C LEU A 39 6.11 0.31 3.43
N ILE A 40 5.18 1.23 3.16
CA ILE A 40 4.90 1.74 1.81
C ILE A 40 5.56 3.10 1.65
N ILE A 41 6.36 3.27 0.60
CA ILE A 41 7.09 4.50 0.32
C ILE A 41 6.86 4.94 -1.12
N GLU A 42 6.57 6.22 -1.30
CA GLU A 42 6.54 6.87 -2.60
C GLU A 42 7.53 8.04 -2.64
N VAL A 43 8.31 8.13 -3.70
CA VAL A 43 9.29 9.19 -3.90
C VAL A 43 9.27 9.74 -5.32
N ALA A 44 9.74 10.97 -5.48
CA ALA A 44 10.06 11.58 -6.76
C ALA A 44 11.53 12.06 -6.79
N PRO A 45 12.22 11.98 -7.93
CA PRO A 45 11.80 11.34 -9.18
C PRO A 45 11.76 9.81 -9.08
N ALA A 46 11.03 9.15 -9.98
CA ALA A 46 10.72 7.72 -9.94
C ALA A 46 11.94 6.80 -9.73
N LEU A 47 13.03 7.04 -10.45
CA LEU A 47 14.23 6.18 -10.37
C LEU A 47 14.98 6.27 -9.03
N ALA A 48 14.69 7.27 -8.20
CA ALA A 48 15.24 7.35 -6.85
C ALA A 48 14.83 6.15 -5.97
N ILE A 49 13.73 5.47 -6.31
CA ILE A 49 13.24 4.31 -5.58
C ILE A 49 14.25 3.16 -5.56
N HIS A 50 15.07 3.01 -6.61
CA HIS A 50 16.11 1.96 -6.65
C HIS A 50 17.22 2.20 -5.61
N ARG A 51 17.56 3.44 -5.32
CA ARG A 51 18.47 3.77 -4.22
C ARG A 51 17.84 3.46 -2.87
N ILE A 52 16.54 3.73 -2.73
CA ILE A 52 15.79 3.52 -1.49
C ILE A 52 15.70 2.05 -1.14
N VAL A 53 15.37 1.19 -2.08
CA VAL A 53 15.33 -0.26 -1.83
C VAL A 53 16.71 -0.80 -1.46
N ASP A 54 17.79 -0.32 -2.11
CA ASP A 54 19.16 -0.73 -1.79
C ASP A 54 19.57 -0.31 -0.36
N LEU A 55 19.20 0.90 0.08
CA LEU A 55 19.43 1.37 1.45
C LEU A 55 18.71 0.48 2.47
N ALA A 56 17.44 0.19 2.23
CA ALA A 56 16.62 -0.63 3.11
C ALA A 56 17.18 -2.05 3.28
N LEU A 57 17.48 -2.71 2.16
CA LEU A 57 17.96 -4.10 2.17
C LEU A 57 19.40 -4.24 2.68
N LYS A 58 20.21 -3.19 2.64
CA LYS A 58 21.52 -3.17 3.30
C LYS A 58 21.42 -3.07 4.82
N GLU A 59 20.44 -2.33 5.32
CA GLU A 59 20.17 -2.21 6.76
C GLU A 59 19.49 -3.46 7.32
N ALA A 60 18.52 -3.99 6.60
CA ALA A 60 17.72 -5.15 7.00
C ALA A 60 17.66 -6.19 5.85
N PRO A 61 18.69 -7.05 5.73
CA PRO A 61 18.83 -7.98 4.61
C PRO A 61 17.73 -9.05 4.52
N ASP A 62 17.05 -9.34 5.64
CA ASP A 62 16.00 -10.36 5.72
C ASP A 62 14.61 -9.80 5.37
N MET A 63 14.49 -8.50 5.09
CA MET A 63 13.24 -7.91 4.61
C MET A 63 12.93 -8.30 3.18
N GLU A 64 11.65 -8.44 2.90
CA GLU A 64 11.15 -8.83 1.59
C GLU A 64 10.48 -7.64 0.87
N PRO A 65 10.96 -7.25 -0.34
CA PRO A 65 10.27 -6.28 -1.17
C PRO A 65 9.11 -6.92 -1.92
N GLY A 66 7.89 -6.49 -1.64
CA GLY A 66 6.67 -6.99 -2.29
C GLY A 66 6.36 -6.25 -3.58
N ILE A 67 6.45 -4.92 -3.55
CA ILE A 67 6.20 -4.06 -4.71
C ILE A 67 7.40 -3.16 -4.93
N LEU A 68 7.94 -3.19 -6.15
CA LEU A 68 8.88 -2.19 -6.65
C LEU A 68 8.37 -1.71 -8.00
N PHE A 69 7.90 -0.48 -8.06
CA PHE A 69 7.24 0.07 -9.23
C PHE A 69 7.74 1.48 -9.55
N THR A 70 7.95 1.78 -10.82
CA THR A 70 8.30 3.11 -11.29
C THR A 70 7.28 3.59 -12.31
N GLU A 71 6.70 4.76 -12.05
CA GLU A 71 5.86 5.47 -12.99
C GLU A 71 6.65 6.68 -13.53
N ARG A 72 6.05 7.49 -14.39
CA ARG A 72 6.76 8.64 -15.02
C ARG A 72 7.26 9.67 -14.02
N GLN A 73 6.55 9.89 -12.92
CA GLN A 73 6.83 10.96 -11.96
C GLN A 73 7.24 10.45 -10.58
N PHE A 74 6.87 9.24 -10.20
CA PHE A 74 7.12 8.68 -8.88
C PHE A 74 7.54 7.22 -8.92
N GLY A 75 8.27 6.82 -7.89
CA GLY A 75 8.61 5.42 -7.61
C GLY A 75 7.91 4.97 -6.33
N LEU A 76 7.41 3.75 -6.34
CA LEU A 76 6.73 3.09 -5.23
C LEU A 76 7.53 1.89 -4.78
N LEU A 77 7.69 1.73 -3.48
CA LEU A 77 8.24 0.56 -2.82
C LEU A 77 7.29 0.13 -1.71
N GLU A 78 7.04 -1.16 -1.64
CA GLU A 78 6.50 -1.83 -0.47
C GLU A 78 7.52 -2.84 0.04
N LEU A 79 7.79 -2.79 1.34
CA LEU A 79 8.67 -3.71 2.08
C LEU A 79 7.89 -4.30 3.24
N HIS A 80 8.09 -5.57 3.52
CA HIS A 80 7.44 -6.21 4.68
C HIS A 80 8.38 -7.13 5.45
N SER A 81 8.04 -7.31 6.72
CA SER A 81 8.69 -8.24 7.65
C SER A 81 7.74 -8.55 8.81
N LYS A 82 7.90 -9.73 9.41
CA LYS A 82 7.25 -10.05 10.69
C LYS A 82 7.85 -9.26 11.85
N ASN A 83 9.06 -8.77 11.69
CA ASN A 83 9.79 -8.02 12.70
C ASN A 83 9.65 -6.51 12.49
N SER A 84 8.77 -5.88 13.27
CA SER A 84 8.53 -4.42 13.21
C SER A 84 9.78 -3.58 13.47
N LYS A 85 10.77 -4.10 14.22
CA LYS A 85 12.03 -3.37 14.48
C LYS A 85 12.93 -3.31 13.26
N GLU A 86 12.96 -4.38 12.45
CA GLU A 86 13.68 -4.39 11.17
C GLU A 86 13.06 -3.38 10.21
N LEU A 87 11.73 -3.37 10.14
CA LEU A 87 10.99 -2.42 9.32
C LEU A 87 11.28 -0.97 9.73
N ALA A 88 11.28 -0.69 11.03
CA ALA A 88 11.61 0.63 11.55
C ALA A 88 13.06 1.02 11.27
N GLY A 89 14.02 0.10 11.41
CA GLY A 89 15.44 0.32 11.09
C GLY A 89 15.64 0.64 9.62
N ALA A 90 15.06 -0.16 8.72
CA ALA A 90 15.09 0.09 7.28
C ALA A 90 14.45 1.43 6.90
N GLY A 91 13.30 1.76 7.51
CA GLY A 91 12.65 3.04 7.32
C GLY A 91 13.53 4.23 7.74
N GLN A 92 14.21 4.12 8.87
CA GLN A 92 15.14 5.13 9.34
C GLN A 92 16.34 5.29 8.40
N ALA A 93 16.93 4.19 7.95
CA ALA A 93 18.04 4.23 6.98
C ALA A 93 17.65 4.89 5.66
N ILE A 94 16.41 4.65 5.19
CA ILE A 94 15.86 5.32 4.01
C ILE A 94 15.79 6.84 4.24
N LEU A 95 15.15 7.26 5.33
CA LEU A 95 14.95 8.69 5.65
C LEU A 95 16.29 9.43 5.76
N GLU A 96 17.25 8.85 6.46
CA GLU A 96 18.61 9.39 6.57
C GLU A 96 19.31 9.46 5.21
N GLY A 97 19.20 8.41 4.43
CA GLY A 97 19.84 8.30 3.11
C GLY A 97 19.33 9.29 2.07
N ILE A 98 18.09 9.79 2.21
CA ILE A 98 17.52 10.83 1.36
C ILE A 98 17.51 12.22 2.02
N GLY A 99 17.89 12.31 3.30
CA GLY A 99 17.91 13.54 4.07
C GLY A 99 16.53 14.11 4.38
N ALA A 100 15.54 13.22 4.62
CA ALA A 100 14.15 13.57 4.91
C ALA A 100 13.72 13.08 6.30
N LYS A 101 12.61 13.59 6.78
CA LYS A 101 11.90 13.10 7.97
C LYS A 101 10.55 12.51 7.52
N ALA A 102 9.99 11.59 8.28
CA ALA A 102 8.67 11.02 8.00
C ALA A 102 7.56 12.10 7.91
N THR A 103 7.73 13.22 8.62
CA THR A 103 6.80 14.37 8.57
C THR A 103 6.90 15.21 7.30
N ASP A 104 7.90 14.99 6.46
CA ASP A 104 8.08 15.73 5.21
C ASP A 104 7.21 15.16 4.08
N GLN A 105 6.54 14.04 4.32
CA GLN A 105 5.59 13.45 3.37
C GLN A 105 4.42 14.40 3.08
N LEU A 106 3.77 14.18 1.92
CA LEU A 106 2.58 14.93 1.54
C LEU A 106 1.44 14.68 2.54
N ALA A 107 0.69 15.73 2.85
CA ALA A 107 -0.48 15.60 3.71
C ALA A 107 -1.60 14.84 2.98
N PRO A 108 -2.26 13.84 3.64
CA PRO A 108 -3.38 13.15 3.05
C PRO A 108 -4.61 14.03 2.93
N ALA A 109 -5.35 13.88 1.84
CA ALA A 109 -6.65 14.51 1.65
C ALA A 109 -7.66 13.49 1.09
N THR A 110 -8.85 13.44 1.66
CA THR A 110 -9.96 12.68 1.06
C THR A 110 -10.52 13.50 -0.11
N LEU A 111 -10.55 12.89 -1.29
CA LEU A 111 -11.07 13.51 -2.51
C LEU A 111 -12.52 13.12 -2.76
N TYR A 112 -12.87 11.87 -2.49
CA TYR A 112 -14.21 11.35 -2.70
C TYR A 112 -14.54 10.25 -1.69
N THR A 113 -15.78 10.22 -1.24
CA THR A 113 -16.35 9.11 -0.48
C THR A 113 -17.83 8.99 -0.78
N ASP A 114 -18.29 7.77 -1.01
CA ASP A 114 -19.69 7.47 -1.28
C ASP A 114 -20.00 6.01 -0.95
N ILE A 115 -21.27 5.68 -0.74
CA ILE A 115 -21.74 4.32 -0.54
C ILE A 115 -22.82 4.04 -1.58
N ILE A 116 -22.56 3.07 -2.45
CA ILE A 116 -23.53 2.55 -3.38
C ILE A 116 -24.21 1.34 -2.72
N GLU A 117 -25.46 1.51 -2.31
CA GLU A 117 -26.27 0.41 -1.81
C GLU A 117 -26.85 -0.43 -2.96
N ASN A 118 -27.01 -1.74 -2.75
CA ASN A 118 -27.61 -2.67 -3.71
C ASN A 118 -26.97 -2.55 -5.11
N ILE A 119 -25.67 -2.78 -5.22
CA ILE A 119 -24.96 -2.70 -6.50
C ILE A 119 -25.64 -3.56 -7.57
N ALA A 120 -25.86 -2.98 -8.75
CA ALA A 120 -26.51 -3.65 -9.88
C ALA A 120 -25.65 -4.80 -10.43
N ASP A 121 -26.29 -5.83 -10.98
CA ASP A 121 -25.66 -7.03 -11.52
C ASP A 121 -24.55 -6.70 -12.53
N GLN A 122 -24.84 -5.84 -13.51
CA GLN A 122 -23.85 -5.45 -14.54
C GLN A 122 -22.69 -4.67 -13.95
N HIS A 123 -22.93 -3.86 -12.91
CA HIS A 123 -21.85 -3.13 -12.22
C HIS A 123 -20.94 -4.09 -11.46
N ALA A 124 -21.51 -5.03 -10.72
CA ALA A 124 -20.73 -6.08 -10.04
C ALA A 124 -19.90 -6.90 -11.04
N ILE A 125 -20.47 -7.27 -12.20
CA ILE A 125 -19.75 -8.00 -13.26
C ILE A 125 -18.54 -7.20 -13.76
N ILE A 126 -18.68 -5.91 -14.01
CA ILE A 126 -17.58 -5.06 -14.52
C ILE A 126 -16.49 -4.93 -13.48
N LEU A 127 -16.83 -4.66 -12.22
CA LEU A 127 -15.85 -4.57 -11.14
C LEU A 127 -15.08 -5.89 -10.97
N ASN A 128 -15.77 -7.02 -11.00
CA ASN A 128 -15.13 -8.32 -10.87
C ASN A 128 -14.16 -8.66 -12.01
N ARG A 129 -14.28 -8.03 -13.18
CA ARG A 129 -13.31 -8.15 -14.28
C ARG A 129 -12.02 -7.38 -14.04
N MET A 130 -12.08 -6.34 -13.22
CA MET A 130 -10.93 -5.46 -12.94
C MET A 130 -10.33 -5.68 -11.54
N ARG A 131 -10.98 -6.49 -10.71
CA ARG A 131 -10.58 -6.72 -9.33
C ARG A 131 -9.19 -7.32 -9.19
N ASN A 132 -8.54 -6.95 -8.10
CA ASN A 132 -7.25 -7.52 -7.70
C ASN A 132 -7.33 -8.42 -6.46
N ALA A 133 -8.48 -8.46 -5.78
CA ALA A 133 -8.68 -9.24 -4.56
C ALA A 133 -10.04 -9.94 -4.54
N SER A 134 -10.91 -9.59 -3.62
CA SER A 134 -12.20 -10.25 -3.41
C SER A 134 -13.23 -9.93 -4.48
N MET A 135 -14.22 -10.79 -4.59
CA MET A 135 -15.35 -10.59 -5.51
C MET A 135 -16.47 -9.83 -4.81
N ILE A 136 -17.05 -8.86 -5.52
CA ILE A 136 -18.30 -8.23 -5.09
C ILE A 136 -19.49 -8.94 -5.75
N LEU A 137 -20.55 -9.16 -4.95
CA LEU A 137 -21.79 -9.77 -5.46
C LEU A 137 -22.86 -8.71 -5.70
N PRO A 138 -23.74 -8.92 -6.68
CA PRO A 138 -24.93 -8.09 -6.86
C PRO A 138 -25.72 -7.93 -5.56
N GLY A 139 -26.25 -6.75 -5.31
CA GLY A 139 -27.01 -6.46 -4.10
C GLY A 139 -26.18 -6.14 -2.84
N GLN A 140 -24.86 -6.31 -2.88
CA GLN A 140 -23.98 -5.83 -1.81
C GLN A 140 -23.86 -4.31 -1.84
N ALA A 141 -23.42 -3.73 -0.70
CA ALA A 141 -23.02 -2.33 -0.64
C ALA A 141 -21.55 -2.19 -1.05
N LEU A 142 -21.24 -1.13 -1.79
CA LEU A 142 -19.88 -0.76 -2.20
C LEU A 142 -19.50 0.59 -1.61
N LEU A 143 -18.50 0.61 -0.73
CA LEU A 143 -17.88 1.85 -0.28
C LEU A 143 -16.85 2.29 -1.33
N LEU A 144 -16.99 3.52 -1.78
CA LEU A 144 -16.00 4.23 -2.60
C LEU A 144 -15.22 5.19 -1.72
N TYR A 145 -13.90 5.12 -1.78
CA TYR A 145 -13.04 5.97 -0.99
C TYR A 145 -11.78 6.34 -1.78
N GLU A 146 -11.61 7.63 -2.06
CA GLU A 146 -10.48 8.15 -2.84
C GLU A 146 -9.69 9.16 -2.03
N MET A 147 -8.36 9.01 -2.04
CA MET A 147 -7.42 9.88 -1.34
C MET A 147 -6.33 10.40 -2.28
N ALA A 148 -5.72 11.51 -1.88
CA ALA A 148 -4.48 12.00 -2.46
C ALA A 148 -3.45 12.26 -1.34
N PRO A 149 -2.20 11.77 -1.44
CA PRO A 149 -1.75 10.68 -2.34
C PRO A 149 -2.58 9.40 -2.19
N ALA A 150 -2.76 8.67 -3.31
CA ALA A 150 -3.63 7.49 -3.33
C ALA A 150 -3.21 6.37 -2.35
N LEU A 151 -1.91 6.26 -2.06
CA LEU A 151 -1.37 5.22 -1.17
C LEU A 151 -1.85 5.33 0.28
N PHE A 152 -2.34 6.49 0.72
CA PHE A 152 -2.96 6.61 2.05
C PHE A 152 -4.23 5.74 2.19
N ALA A 153 -4.88 5.40 1.06
CA ALA A 153 -5.99 4.46 1.08
C ALA A 153 -5.60 3.05 1.56
N ALA A 154 -4.32 2.68 1.45
CA ALA A 154 -3.80 1.41 1.98
C ALA A 154 -3.97 1.31 3.50
N VAL A 155 -3.63 2.38 4.23
CA VAL A 155 -3.84 2.44 5.69
C VAL A 155 -5.33 2.37 6.00
N ALA A 156 -6.16 3.14 5.28
CA ALA A 156 -7.60 3.14 5.48
C ALA A 156 -8.21 1.76 5.24
N ALA A 157 -7.77 1.04 4.22
CA ALA A 157 -8.23 -0.31 3.90
C ALA A 157 -7.87 -1.32 5.02
N ASN A 158 -6.61 -1.31 5.47
CA ASN A 158 -6.17 -2.19 6.54
C ASN A 158 -6.90 -1.92 7.86
N GLU A 159 -7.08 -0.65 8.23
CA GLU A 159 -7.81 -0.28 9.45
C GLU A 159 -9.31 -0.55 9.35
N ALA A 160 -9.91 -0.39 8.17
CA ALA A 160 -11.31 -0.76 7.95
C ALA A 160 -11.55 -2.25 8.17
N GLU A 161 -10.67 -3.10 7.68
CA GLU A 161 -10.76 -4.55 7.88
C GLU A 161 -10.57 -4.96 9.35
N LYS A 162 -9.69 -4.28 10.11
CA LYS A 162 -9.55 -4.50 11.57
C LYS A 162 -10.86 -4.26 12.32
N VAL A 163 -11.60 -3.23 11.92
CA VAL A 163 -12.86 -2.84 12.57
C VAL A 163 -14.05 -3.69 12.06
N ALA A 164 -14.05 -4.04 10.78
CA ALA A 164 -15.11 -4.80 10.12
C ALA A 164 -14.51 -5.95 9.29
N PRO A 165 -14.15 -7.09 9.94
CA PRO A 165 -13.46 -8.21 9.28
C PRO A 165 -14.26 -8.87 8.13
N GLU A 166 -15.56 -8.65 8.06
CA GLU A 166 -16.44 -9.08 6.97
C GLU A 166 -16.35 -8.19 5.72
N THR A 167 -15.69 -7.04 5.82
CA THR A 167 -15.46 -6.13 4.69
C THR A 167 -14.49 -6.78 3.71
N THR A 168 -14.81 -6.75 2.43
CA THR A 168 -13.94 -7.26 1.37
C THR A 168 -13.33 -6.12 0.57
N ILE A 169 -12.05 -6.27 0.17
CA ILE A 169 -11.34 -5.34 -0.68
C ILE A 169 -11.43 -5.82 -2.12
N VAL A 170 -11.84 -4.92 -3.03
CA VAL A 170 -12.10 -5.22 -4.44
C VAL A 170 -11.07 -4.56 -5.36
#